data_d225e3527e85711b2423d9f00b96d118
#
_entry.id   d225e3527e85711b2423d9f00b96d118
#
_cell.length_a   1.000
_cell.length_b   1.000
_cell.length_c   1.000
_cell.angle_alpha   90.00
_cell.angle_beta   90.00
_cell.angle_gamma   90.00
#
_symmetry.space_group_name_H-M   'P 1'
#
loop_
_entity.id
_entity.type
_entity.pdbx_description
1 polymer ?
#
loop_
_entity_poly.entity_id
_entity_poly.type
_entity_poly.pdbx_seq_one_letter_code
_entity_poly.pdbx_strand_id
1 'polypeptide(L)'
;MKSKRIGKRTVKMQNKPTIISTACVAGPKEGEGPLKDYFDLVLTDDLYGEKTWELAESKMVQTATESAIQKAGKKPEDIDFMIGGDLINQIVPSSFAAREVGIPFLGIYGACSTMAEGLCISSMLVDGGFANLSVSGASSHYCTAERQFRFPLELGNQKPMTAQWTVTGAGSALIMPNGEGPKVKYVTIGKVIDEGIDDANNMGAAMAPAAIDTIYSYFDDTKDDPNSFDLIATGDLGKLGKQITEDFLKQRGVDISKVYTDCGVEIFDLKSQDVHCGGSGCGCSATVFTGYIYDKLIKKEFNKVMLVSTGALLSPTSTLQKQTIPCIAHAVVIVNEEWFWYVYRLYKSIFSWRYNLFNSANINGLF
;
A
#
# COMPACT_ATOMS: atom_id res chain seq x y z
N MET A 1 -29.81 -4.20 2.99
CA MET A 1 -28.53 -3.65 3.49
C MET A 1 -28.30 -2.28 2.86
N LYS A 2 -27.79 -1.31 3.64
CA LYS A 2 -27.41 -0.02 3.09
C LYS A 2 -26.14 -0.19 2.25
N SER A 3 -26.09 0.41 1.05
CA SER A 3 -24.90 0.32 0.19
C SER A 3 -23.66 0.86 0.91
N LYS A 4 -22.56 0.13 0.79
CA LYS A 4 -21.23 0.59 1.28
C LYS A 4 -20.54 1.51 0.26
N ARG A 5 -21.02 1.56 -0.99
CA ARG A 5 -20.49 2.43 -2.03
C ARG A 5 -20.83 3.89 -1.76
N ILE A 6 -19.83 4.74 -1.91
CA ILE A 6 -19.95 6.19 -1.93
C ILE A 6 -19.54 6.64 -3.33
N GLY A 7 -20.44 7.30 -4.04
CA GLY A 7 -20.19 7.71 -5.41
C GLY A 7 -19.96 6.53 -6.38
N LYS A 8 -19.02 6.68 -7.31
CA LYS A 8 -18.84 5.74 -8.44
C LYS A 8 -17.89 4.58 -8.11
N ARG A 9 -16.78 4.84 -7.40
CA ARG A 9 -15.67 3.86 -7.24
C ARG A 9 -15.20 3.67 -5.81
N THR A 10 -15.60 4.55 -4.90
CA THR A 10 -15.18 4.50 -3.50
C THR A 10 -16.12 3.68 -2.65
N VAL A 11 -15.58 2.82 -1.81
CA VAL A 11 -16.30 1.99 -0.84
C VAL A 11 -15.90 2.40 0.57
N LYS A 12 -16.88 2.62 1.43
CA LYS A 12 -16.67 2.90 2.86
C LYS A 12 -16.76 1.62 3.66
N MET A 13 -15.72 1.31 4.40
CA MET A 13 -15.71 0.19 5.33
C MET A 13 -16.63 0.47 6.52
N GLN A 14 -17.42 -0.51 6.94
CA GLN A 14 -18.40 -0.39 8.02
C GLN A 14 -17.99 -1.16 9.28
N ASN A 15 -17.30 -2.30 9.10
CA ASN A 15 -16.87 -3.20 10.16
C ASN A 15 -15.42 -2.97 10.58
N LYS A 16 -14.88 -1.79 10.25
CA LYS A 16 -13.56 -1.31 10.69
C LYS A 16 -12.44 -2.33 10.49
N PRO A 17 -12.15 -2.74 9.24
CA PRO A 17 -10.97 -3.54 8.98
C PRO A 17 -9.74 -2.83 9.54
N THR A 18 -9.03 -3.50 10.44
CA THR A 18 -7.91 -2.92 11.19
C THR A 18 -6.64 -3.62 10.80
N ILE A 19 -5.61 -2.84 10.47
CA ILE A 19 -4.27 -3.35 10.24
C ILE A 19 -3.62 -3.53 11.60
N ILE A 20 -3.50 -4.79 12.04
CA ILE A 20 -3.04 -5.12 13.40
C ILE A 20 -1.54 -5.36 13.48
N SER A 21 -0.91 -5.65 12.35
CA SER A 21 0.52 -5.93 12.27
C SER A 21 1.02 -5.76 10.84
N THR A 22 2.28 -5.39 10.71
CA THR A 22 3.01 -5.36 9.44
C THR A 22 4.43 -5.87 9.64
N ALA A 23 5.05 -6.33 8.55
CA ALA A 23 6.49 -6.54 8.51
C ALA A 23 7.00 -6.36 7.08
N CYS A 24 8.29 -6.02 6.97
CA CYS A 24 8.97 -5.86 5.69
C CYS A 24 10.40 -6.40 5.69
N VAL A 25 10.83 -6.79 4.50
CA VAL A 25 12.21 -7.13 4.18
C VAL A 25 12.67 -6.21 3.06
N ALA A 26 13.84 -5.63 3.17
CA ALA A 26 14.43 -4.73 2.19
C ALA A 26 15.78 -5.23 1.71
N GLY A 27 16.14 -4.94 0.47
CA GLY A 27 17.43 -5.27 -0.11
C GLY A 27 18.58 -4.40 0.41
N PRO A 28 19.83 -4.72 -0.02
CA PRO A 28 21.00 -3.98 0.43
C PRO A 28 20.96 -2.49 0.06
N LYS A 29 20.53 -2.18 -1.16
CA LYS A 29 20.47 -0.79 -1.67
C LYS A 29 19.42 0.05 -0.93
N GLU A 30 18.29 -0.53 -0.61
CA GLU A 30 17.22 0.06 0.19
C GLU A 30 17.70 0.30 1.63
N GLY A 31 18.54 -0.60 2.15
CA GLY A 31 19.18 -0.48 3.46
C GLY A 31 20.22 0.63 3.58
N GLU A 32 20.65 1.23 2.46
CA GLU A 32 21.49 2.43 2.42
C GLU A 32 20.66 3.72 2.34
N GLY A 33 19.35 3.59 2.11
CA GLY A 33 18.43 4.71 1.94
C GLY A 33 17.97 5.35 3.25
N PRO A 34 17.24 6.47 3.17
CA PRO A 34 16.80 7.24 4.34
C PRO A 34 15.81 6.51 5.24
N LEU A 35 15.13 5.47 4.75
CA LEU A 35 14.13 4.70 5.49
C LEU A 35 14.67 3.42 6.13
N LYS A 36 15.99 3.18 6.10
CA LYS A 36 16.62 1.92 6.58
C LYS A 36 16.22 1.49 7.99
N ASP A 37 16.05 2.45 8.90
CA ASP A 37 15.75 2.19 10.31
C ASP A 37 14.28 1.77 10.55
N TYR A 38 13.44 1.82 9.51
CA TYR A 38 12.05 1.38 9.54
C TYR A 38 11.84 -0.03 8.98
N PHE A 39 12.88 -0.64 8.40
CA PHE A 39 12.76 -1.99 7.86
C PHE A 39 13.04 -3.03 8.92
N ASP A 40 12.21 -4.07 8.99
CA ASP A 40 12.37 -5.15 9.97
C ASP A 40 13.62 -5.99 9.72
N LEU A 41 13.93 -6.19 8.43
CA LEU A 41 15.12 -6.90 7.99
C LEU A 41 15.69 -6.21 6.74
N VAL A 42 16.98 -5.90 6.79
CA VAL A 42 17.77 -5.49 5.63
C VAL A 42 18.69 -6.61 5.24
N LEU A 43 18.63 -7.04 3.98
CA LEU A 43 19.46 -8.12 3.46
C LEU A 43 20.89 -7.64 3.23
N THR A 44 21.85 -8.56 3.36
CA THR A 44 23.27 -8.30 3.08
C THR A 44 23.65 -8.50 1.63
N ASP A 45 22.83 -9.23 0.87
CA ASP A 45 23.02 -9.50 -0.54
C ASP A 45 21.67 -9.78 -1.25
N ASP A 46 21.67 -9.77 -2.58
CA ASP A 46 20.46 -9.93 -3.40
C ASP A 46 19.97 -11.39 -3.52
N LEU A 47 20.72 -12.37 -3.02
CA LEU A 47 20.35 -13.78 -3.10
C LEU A 47 19.71 -14.32 -1.82
N TYR A 48 19.89 -13.64 -0.69
CA TYR A 48 19.33 -14.05 0.60
C TYR A 48 19.64 -15.51 0.96
N GLY A 49 20.81 -15.99 0.54
CA GLY A 49 21.25 -17.38 0.72
C GLY A 49 20.59 -18.38 -0.24
N GLU A 50 19.81 -17.93 -1.22
CA GLU A 50 19.16 -18.76 -2.22
C GLU A 50 20.02 -18.89 -3.52
N LYS A 51 19.62 -19.80 -4.41
CA LYS A 51 20.36 -20.07 -5.66
C LYS A 51 19.94 -19.15 -6.81
N THR A 52 18.77 -18.56 -6.74
CA THR A 52 18.21 -17.68 -7.78
C THR A 52 17.51 -16.50 -7.15
N TRP A 53 17.37 -15.41 -7.86
CA TRP A 53 16.69 -14.21 -7.42
C TRP A 53 15.20 -14.42 -7.20
N GLU A 54 14.55 -15.30 -7.98
CA GLU A 54 13.14 -15.64 -7.80
C GLU A 54 12.91 -16.38 -6.46
N LEU A 55 13.83 -17.27 -6.08
CA LEU A 55 13.79 -17.95 -4.78
C LEU A 55 14.09 -16.96 -3.64
N ALA A 56 15.02 -16.03 -3.85
CA ALA A 56 15.31 -14.97 -2.90
C ALA A 56 14.08 -14.09 -2.66
N GLU A 57 13.41 -13.65 -3.74
CA GLU A 57 12.17 -12.87 -3.65
C GLU A 57 11.06 -13.67 -2.95
N SER A 58 10.88 -14.95 -3.29
CA SER A 58 9.93 -15.84 -2.62
C SER A 58 10.18 -15.92 -1.11
N LYS A 59 11.45 -16.08 -0.71
CA LYS A 59 11.85 -16.11 0.71
C LYS A 59 11.64 -14.77 1.41
N MET A 60 11.81 -13.64 0.71
CA MET A 60 11.47 -12.31 1.25
C MET A 60 9.98 -12.19 1.56
N VAL A 61 9.10 -12.64 0.65
CA VAL A 61 7.64 -12.67 0.86
C VAL A 61 7.28 -13.56 2.04
N GLN A 62 7.85 -14.78 2.09
CA GLN A 62 7.66 -15.70 3.20
C GLN A 62 8.07 -15.04 4.52
N THR A 63 9.29 -14.50 4.61
CA THR A 63 9.82 -13.87 5.82
C THR A 63 8.97 -12.68 6.27
N ALA A 64 8.56 -11.79 5.36
CA ALA A 64 7.70 -10.66 5.68
C ALA A 64 6.33 -11.13 6.21
N THR A 65 5.74 -12.15 5.58
CA THR A 65 4.44 -12.70 5.97
C THR A 65 4.50 -13.37 7.34
N GLU A 66 5.46 -14.28 7.55
CA GLU A 66 5.64 -14.97 8.83
C GLU A 66 5.98 -13.99 9.98
N SER A 67 6.81 -12.98 9.71
CA SER A 67 7.14 -11.95 10.70
C SER A 67 5.92 -11.11 11.09
N ALA A 68 5.08 -10.72 10.11
CA ALA A 68 3.86 -9.99 10.40
C ALA A 68 2.86 -10.84 11.23
N ILE A 69 2.73 -12.14 10.92
CA ILE A 69 1.91 -13.09 11.67
C ILE A 69 2.43 -13.23 13.10
N GLN A 70 3.74 -13.42 13.25
CA GLN A 70 4.39 -13.56 14.57
C GLN A 70 4.23 -12.32 15.44
N LYS A 71 4.43 -11.11 14.88
CA LYS A 71 4.23 -9.84 15.60
C LYS A 71 2.79 -9.68 16.10
N ALA A 72 1.80 -10.20 15.39
CA ALA A 72 0.40 -10.23 15.82
C ALA A 72 0.10 -11.30 16.88
N GLY A 73 1.06 -12.13 17.26
CA GLY A 73 0.84 -13.28 18.15
C GLY A 73 -0.08 -14.34 17.54
N LYS A 74 -0.09 -14.46 16.21
CA LYS A 74 -0.92 -15.39 15.44
C LYS A 74 -0.07 -16.53 14.86
N LYS A 75 -0.74 -17.49 14.26
CA LYS A 75 -0.14 -18.61 13.52
C LYS A 75 -0.68 -18.63 12.09
N PRO A 76 0.01 -19.27 11.13
CA PRO A 76 -0.50 -19.40 9.76
C PRO A 76 -1.90 -19.99 9.68
N GLU A 77 -2.25 -20.93 10.56
CA GLU A 77 -3.56 -21.58 10.61
C GLU A 77 -4.70 -20.63 11.04
N ASP A 78 -4.38 -19.50 11.66
CA ASP A 78 -5.37 -18.48 12.05
C ASP A 78 -5.78 -17.61 10.87
N ILE A 79 -5.05 -17.66 9.73
CA ILE A 79 -5.25 -16.79 8.58
C ILE A 79 -6.20 -17.44 7.58
N ASP A 80 -7.31 -16.78 7.29
CA ASP A 80 -8.29 -17.29 6.32
C ASP A 80 -7.77 -17.22 4.88
N PHE A 81 -7.14 -16.08 4.51
CA PHE A 81 -6.63 -15.85 3.16
C PHE A 81 -5.34 -15.03 3.16
N MET A 82 -4.41 -15.42 2.31
CA MET A 82 -3.29 -14.60 1.85
C MET A 82 -3.65 -14.02 0.48
N ILE A 83 -3.58 -12.69 0.34
CA ILE A 83 -3.82 -11.96 -0.90
C ILE A 83 -2.53 -11.25 -1.29
N GLY A 84 -2.01 -11.51 -2.48
CA GLY A 84 -0.77 -10.86 -2.87
C GLY A 84 -0.26 -11.24 -4.25
N GLY A 85 0.84 -10.64 -4.62
CA GLY A 85 1.50 -10.83 -5.88
C GLY A 85 2.82 -10.09 -5.97
N ASP A 86 3.44 -10.20 -7.13
CA ASP A 86 4.72 -9.61 -7.46
C ASP A 86 4.73 -9.10 -8.90
N LEU A 87 5.90 -8.70 -9.42
CA LEU A 87 6.03 -8.13 -10.76
C LEU A 87 6.20 -9.15 -11.87
N ILE A 88 6.68 -10.35 -11.57
CA ILE A 88 7.11 -11.27 -12.62
C ILE A 88 5.99 -12.19 -13.09
N ASN A 89 6.20 -12.80 -14.26
CA ASN A 89 5.20 -13.64 -14.89
C ASN A 89 4.68 -14.74 -13.96
N GLN A 90 3.35 -14.91 -13.96
CA GLN A 90 2.59 -15.88 -13.16
C GLN A 90 2.77 -15.75 -11.65
N ILE A 91 3.26 -14.59 -11.16
CA ILE A 91 3.48 -14.32 -9.73
C ILE A 91 4.21 -15.47 -9.03
N VAL A 92 5.32 -15.92 -9.63
CA VAL A 92 6.05 -17.10 -9.15
C VAL A 92 6.59 -16.94 -7.73
N PRO A 93 7.28 -15.84 -7.35
CA PRO A 93 7.72 -15.62 -5.98
C PRO A 93 6.61 -15.70 -4.95
N SER A 94 5.49 -15.04 -5.20
CA SER A 94 4.34 -15.01 -4.30
C SER A 94 3.67 -16.36 -4.16
N SER A 95 3.53 -17.11 -5.27
CA SER A 95 2.94 -18.44 -5.28
C SER A 95 3.81 -19.44 -4.49
N PHE A 96 5.13 -19.36 -4.63
CA PHE A 96 6.06 -20.24 -3.91
C PHE A 96 6.10 -19.88 -2.42
N ALA A 97 6.10 -18.59 -2.07
CA ALA A 97 5.98 -18.16 -0.68
C ALA A 97 4.67 -18.65 -0.04
N ALA A 98 3.54 -18.52 -0.74
CA ALA A 98 2.25 -19.00 -0.25
C ALA A 98 2.23 -20.52 -0.01
N ARG A 99 2.90 -21.31 -0.86
CA ARG A 99 3.11 -22.74 -0.64
C ARG A 99 3.86 -23.03 0.64
N GLU A 100 4.95 -22.30 0.91
CA GLU A 100 5.78 -22.51 2.12
C GLU A 100 5.05 -22.06 3.39
N VAL A 101 4.32 -20.95 3.35
CA VAL A 101 3.54 -20.45 4.49
C VAL A 101 2.30 -21.32 4.77
N GLY A 102 1.75 -21.97 3.74
CA GLY A 102 0.63 -22.91 3.87
C GLY A 102 -0.74 -22.29 4.10
N ILE A 103 -0.94 -21.02 3.71
CA ILE A 103 -2.21 -20.28 3.83
C ILE A 103 -2.98 -20.33 2.50
N PRO A 104 -4.33 -20.43 2.50
CA PRO A 104 -5.13 -20.31 1.27
C PRO A 104 -4.82 -19.00 0.53
N PHE A 105 -4.48 -19.09 -0.76
CA PHE A 105 -3.89 -17.98 -1.51
C PHE A 105 -4.78 -17.47 -2.63
N LEU A 106 -4.99 -16.16 -2.67
CA LEU A 106 -5.60 -15.42 -3.76
C LEU A 106 -4.49 -14.58 -4.43
N GLY A 107 -3.92 -15.13 -5.50
CA GLY A 107 -2.91 -14.45 -6.29
C GLY A 107 -3.54 -13.34 -7.13
N ILE A 108 -2.97 -12.14 -7.05
CA ILE A 108 -3.40 -10.94 -7.80
C ILE A 108 -2.23 -10.36 -8.58
N TYR A 109 -2.54 -9.67 -9.68
CA TYR A 109 -1.54 -9.00 -10.49
C TYR A 109 -2.02 -7.60 -10.91
N GLY A 110 -1.60 -6.61 -10.16
CA GLY A 110 -1.78 -5.19 -10.49
C GLY A 110 -0.47 -4.49 -10.85
N ALA A 111 0.56 -5.25 -11.25
CA ALA A 111 1.94 -4.77 -11.34
C ALA A 111 2.33 -4.04 -10.03
N CYS A 112 2.94 -2.84 -10.11
CA CYS A 112 3.35 -2.10 -8.92
C CYS A 112 2.18 -1.68 -8.01
N SER A 113 0.90 -1.72 -8.47
CA SER A 113 -0.27 -1.40 -7.64
C SER A 113 -0.70 -2.51 -6.68
N THR A 114 -0.09 -3.69 -6.76
CA THR A 114 -0.49 -4.91 -6.05
C THR A 114 -0.63 -4.73 -4.53
N MET A 115 0.21 -3.90 -3.89
CA MET A 115 0.08 -3.68 -2.43
C MET A 115 -1.24 -3.01 -2.07
N ALA A 116 -1.62 -1.91 -2.71
CA ALA A 116 -2.91 -1.25 -2.45
C ALA A 116 -4.09 -2.10 -2.93
N GLU A 117 -3.96 -2.82 -4.05
CA GLU A 117 -4.97 -3.77 -4.54
C GLU A 117 -5.25 -4.85 -3.48
N GLY A 118 -4.22 -5.50 -2.95
CA GLY A 118 -4.33 -6.50 -1.91
C GLY A 118 -4.95 -5.96 -0.62
N LEU A 119 -4.54 -4.76 -0.18
CA LEU A 119 -5.16 -4.07 0.97
C LEU A 119 -6.64 -3.77 0.72
N CYS A 120 -7.03 -3.36 -0.49
CA CYS A 120 -8.43 -3.14 -0.86
C CYS A 120 -9.24 -4.44 -0.74
N ILE A 121 -8.75 -5.53 -1.36
CA ILE A 121 -9.44 -6.83 -1.37
C ILE A 121 -9.53 -7.39 0.04
N SER A 122 -8.42 -7.46 0.78
CA SER A 122 -8.39 -7.93 2.17
C SER A 122 -9.37 -7.16 3.06
N SER A 123 -9.37 -5.83 2.95
CA SER A 123 -10.29 -4.98 3.73
C SER A 123 -11.75 -5.24 3.35
N MET A 124 -12.05 -5.44 2.07
CA MET A 124 -13.41 -5.74 1.60
C MET A 124 -13.88 -7.13 2.07
N LEU A 125 -13.01 -8.14 2.06
CA LEU A 125 -13.32 -9.50 2.54
C LEU A 125 -13.59 -9.49 4.04
N VAL A 126 -12.76 -8.81 4.82
CA VAL A 126 -12.94 -8.66 6.27
C VAL A 126 -14.20 -7.83 6.58
N ASP A 127 -14.41 -6.72 5.88
CA ASP A 127 -15.60 -5.86 6.06
C ASP A 127 -16.90 -6.55 5.61
N GLY A 128 -16.79 -7.48 4.68
CA GLY A 128 -17.91 -8.32 4.20
C GLY A 128 -18.22 -9.50 5.09
N GLY A 129 -17.36 -9.85 6.03
CA GLY A 129 -17.49 -11.04 6.87
C GLY A 129 -17.12 -12.35 6.15
N PHE A 130 -16.36 -12.27 5.05
CA PHE A 130 -15.80 -13.42 4.33
C PHE A 130 -14.48 -13.90 4.91
N ALA A 131 -13.81 -13.06 5.69
CA ALA A 131 -12.59 -13.38 6.43
C ALA A 131 -12.64 -12.76 7.83
N ASN A 132 -12.11 -13.49 8.82
CA ASN A 132 -11.85 -12.96 10.16
C ASN A 132 -10.43 -12.41 10.29
N LEU A 133 -9.49 -13.00 9.55
CA LEU A 133 -8.10 -12.58 9.52
C LEU A 133 -7.51 -12.85 8.14
N SER A 134 -7.03 -11.82 7.47
CA SER A 134 -6.37 -11.94 6.18
C SER A 134 -5.01 -11.27 6.21
N VAL A 135 -4.09 -11.73 5.35
CA VAL A 135 -2.81 -11.09 5.11
C VAL A 135 -2.76 -10.58 3.68
N SER A 136 -2.31 -9.33 3.50
CA SER A 136 -2.03 -8.73 2.19
C SER A 136 -0.55 -8.47 2.06
N GLY A 137 0.07 -8.83 0.94
CA GLY A 137 1.48 -8.58 0.70
C GLY A 137 1.83 -8.38 -0.76
N ALA A 138 2.98 -7.72 -0.97
CA ALA A 138 3.55 -7.56 -2.30
C ALA A 138 5.08 -7.52 -2.22
N SER A 139 5.74 -7.92 -3.31
CA SER A 139 7.19 -7.91 -3.43
C SER A 139 7.65 -7.52 -4.82
N SER A 140 8.88 -7.06 -4.90
CA SER A 140 9.65 -6.99 -6.14
C SER A 140 11.12 -7.23 -5.84
N HIS A 141 11.85 -7.63 -6.85
CA HIS A 141 13.30 -7.81 -6.78
C HIS A 141 13.95 -7.17 -8.01
N TYR A 142 15.00 -6.37 -7.78
CA TYR A 142 15.68 -5.66 -8.87
C TYR A 142 16.06 -6.58 -10.02
N CYS A 143 16.80 -7.65 -9.72
CA CYS A 143 17.35 -8.50 -10.76
C CYS A 143 16.29 -9.28 -11.54
N THR A 144 15.21 -9.76 -10.89
CA THR A 144 14.12 -10.47 -11.58
C THR A 144 13.35 -9.54 -12.50
N ALA A 145 13.01 -8.35 -12.03
CA ALA A 145 12.26 -7.35 -12.78
C ALA A 145 13.08 -6.79 -13.96
N GLU A 146 14.34 -6.42 -13.73
CA GLU A 146 15.21 -5.93 -14.80
C GLU A 146 15.39 -6.98 -15.90
N ARG A 147 15.63 -8.25 -15.52
CA ARG A 147 15.77 -9.34 -16.49
C ARG A 147 14.50 -9.59 -17.30
N GLN A 148 13.32 -9.43 -16.69
CA GLN A 148 12.06 -9.65 -17.40
C GLN A 148 11.67 -8.46 -18.29
N PHE A 149 11.85 -7.22 -17.83
CA PHE A 149 11.28 -6.03 -18.46
C PHE A 149 12.31 -5.17 -19.20
N ARG A 150 13.58 -5.23 -18.82
CA ARG A 150 14.66 -4.37 -19.35
C ARG A 150 15.86 -5.18 -19.83
N PHE A 151 15.59 -6.29 -20.47
CA PHE A 151 16.57 -7.20 -21.05
C PHE A 151 17.46 -6.54 -22.13
N PRO A 152 18.73 -6.91 -22.27
CA PRO A 152 19.47 -7.85 -21.44
C PRO A 152 20.25 -7.15 -20.32
N LEU A 153 20.20 -7.77 -19.14
CA LEU A 153 20.84 -7.27 -17.91
C LEU A 153 22.36 -7.18 -18.04
N GLU A 154 22.95 -8.13 -18.75
CA GLU A 154 24.40 -8.30 -18.89
C GLU A 154 25.05 -7.22 -19.77
N LEU A 155 24.31 -6.51 -20.59
CA LEU A 155 24.86 -5.46 -21.44
C LEU A 155 25.10 -4.14 -20.73
N GLY A 156 24.65 -4.00 -19.48
CA GLY A 156 24.92 -2.82 -18.66
C GLY A 156 24.46 -1.50 -19.29
N ASN A 157 23.25 -1.45 -19.83
CA ASN A 157 22.71 -0.26 -20.46
C ASN A 157 22.65 0.91 -19.48
N GLN A 158 23.16 2.06 -19.90
CA GLN A 158 22.99 3.30 -19.16
C GLN A 158 21.52 3.71 -19.19
N LYS A 159 20.92 3.86 -18.00
CA LYS A 159 19.53 4.27 -17.86
C LYS A 159 19.38 5.78 -18.07
N PRO A 160 18.31 6.26 -18.73
CA PRO A 160 18.02 7.68 -18.82
C PRO A 160 17.61 8.24 -17.44
N MET A 161 17.67 9.57 -17.28
CA MET A 161 17.31 10.25 -16.03
C MET A 161 15.83 10.10 -15.63
N THR A 162 14.96 9.68 -16.55
CA THR A 162 13.56 9.35 -16.31
C THR A 162 13.34 7.97 -15.72
N ALA A 163 14.34 7.07 -15.82
CA ALA A 163 14.24 5.72 -15.32
C ALA A 163 14.21 5.67 -13.79
N GLN A 164 13.69 4.56 -13.27
CA GLN A 164 13.60 4.27 -11.86
C GLN A 164 14.34 2.98 -11.54
N TRP A 165 14.69 2.80 -10.28
CA TRP A 165 15.31 1.60 -9.75
C TRP A 165 14.25 0.69 -9.15
N THR A 166 14.12 -0.54 -9.63
CA THR A 166 13.20 -1.51 -9.02
C THR A 166 13.65 -1.84 -7.61
N VAL A 167 12.79 -1.61 -6.64
CA VAL A 167 13.06 -1.91 -5.23
C VAL A 167 13.15 -3.42 -5.03
N THR A 168 14.21 -3.86 -4.35
CA THR A 168 14.29 -5.20 -3.80
C THR A 168 13.65 -5.17 -2.42
N GLY A 169 12.44 -5.73 -2.30
CA GLY A 169 11.70 -5.65 -1.04
C GLY A 169 10.40 -6.42 -1.06
N ALA A 170 9.95 -6.80 0.12
CA ALA A 170 8.64 -7.40 0.37
C ALA A 170 8.00 -6.78 1.61
N GLY A 171 6.69 -6.60 1.58
CA GLY A 171 5.93 -6.12 2.72
C GLY A 171 4.62 -6.86 2.88
N SER A 172 4.24 -7.16 4.13
CA SER A 172 2.99 -7.85 4.47
C SER A 172 2.26 -7.16 5.61
N ALA A 173 0.92 -7.13 5.53
CA ALA A 173 0.03 -6.51 6.50
C ALA A 173 -1.12 -7.44 6.87
N LEU A 174 -1.36 -7.65 8.16
CA LEU A 174 -2.48 -8.43 8.68
C LEU A 174 -3.68 -7.54 8.96
N ILE A 175 -4.86 -7.99 8.52
CA ILE A 175 -6.12 -7.25 8.61
C ILE A 175 -7.18 -8.11 9.26
N MET A 176 -7.83 -7.58 10.32
CA MET A 176 -8.95 -8.20 11.01
C MET A 176 -10.06 -7.20 11.33
N PRO A 177 -11.31 -7.62 11.63
CA PRO A 177 -12.35 -6.70 12.05
C PRO A 177 -12.12 -6.22 13.48
N ASN A 178 -12.32 -4.93 13.73
CA ASN A 178 -12.33 -4.32 15.07
C ASN A 178 -11.07 -4.58 15.95
N GLY A 179 -9.89 -4.79 15.33
CA GLY A 179 -8.62 -4.95 16.05
C GLY A 179 -8.09 -3.64 16.66
N GLU A 180 -6.97 -3.74 17.37
CA GLU A 180 -6.17 -2.60 17.79
C GLU A 180 -5.23 -2.19 16.66
N GLY A 181 -5.20 -0.91 16.31
CA GLY A 181 -4.36 -0.36 15.25
C GLY A 181 -5.11 0.56 14.29
N PRO A 182 -4.42 1.05 13.26
CA PRO A 182 -5.00 1.91 12.24
C PRO A 182 -6.04 1.16 11.38
N LYS A 183 -7.10 1.85 11.00
CA LYS A 183 -8.27 1.26 10.34
C LYS A 183 -8.37 1.69 8.90
N VAL A 184 -8.66 0.76 8.02
CA VAL A 184 -9.03 1.07 6.64
C VAL A 184 -10.44 1.66 6.65
N LYS A 185 -10.55 2.92 6.23
CA LYS A 185 -11.82 3.67 6.23
C LYS A 185 -12.48 3.67 4.87
N TYR A 186 -11.69 3.87 3.82
CA TYR A 186 -12.15 3.86 2.43
C TYR A 186 -11.18 3.10 1.53
N VAL A 187 -11.71 2.50 0.50
CA VAL A 187 -10.95 2.02 -0.65
C VAL A 187 -11.54 2.59 -1.93
N THR A 188 -10.68 2.99 -2.87
CA THR A 188 -11.08 3.46 -4.19
C THR A 188 -10.45 2.58 -5.25
N ILE A 189 -11.29 1.88 -6.01
CA ILE A 189 -10.82 0.98 -7.05
C ILE A 189 -10.57 1.77 -8.34
N GLY A 190 -9.36 1.65 -8.85
CA GLY A 190 -8.96 2.31 -10.09
C GLY A 190 -9.56 1.68 -11.34
N LYS A 191 -9.43 2.37 -12.43
CA LYS A 191 -9.66 1.84 -13.79
C LYS A 191 -8.35 1.90 -14.57
N VAL A 192 -8.24 1.09 -15.59
CA VAL A 192 -7.10 1.13 -16.50
C VAL A 192 -7.16 2.42 -17.33
N ILE A 193 -6.05 3.14 -17.33
CA ILE A 193 -5.83 4.38 -18.10
C ILE A 193 -4.65 4.14 -19.05
N ASP A 194 -4.78 4.57 -20.28
CA ASP A 194 -3.71 4.50 -21.28
C ASP A 194 -3.67 5.83 -22.05
N GLU A 195 -2.58 6.57 -21.91
CA GLU A 195 -2.35 7.85 -22.57
C GLU A 195 -1.35 7.73 -23.74
N GLY A 196 -1.12 6.50 -24.22
CA GLY A 196 -0.31 6.26 -25.42
C GLY A 196 1.21 6.27 -25.18
N ILE A 197 1.68 6.16 -23.95
CA ILE A 197 3.11 6.07 -23.63
C ILE A 197 3.59 4.63 -23.82
N ASP A 198 4.71 4.46 -24.54
CA ASP A 198 5.32 3.15 -24.83
C ASP A 198 6.76 3.02 -24.31
N ASP A 199 7.33 4.09 -23.74
CA ASP A 199 8.70 4.09 -23.19
C ASP A 199 8.74 3.48 -21.77
N ALA A 200 9.22 2.24 -21.67
CA ALA A 200 9.42 1.53 -20.40
C ALA A 200 10.45 2.20 -19.46
N ASN A 201 11.25 3.15 -19.92
CA ASN A 201 12.16 3.92 -19.07
C ASN A 201 11.53 5.21 -18.52
N ASN A 202 10.25 5.46 -18.81
CA ASN A 202 9.49 6.61 -18.29
C ASN A 202 8.17 6.17 -17.63
N MET A 203 8.27 5.19 -16.74
CA MET A 203 7.12 4.61 -16.03
C MET A 203 6.36 5.64 -15.19
N GLY A 204 7.08 6.61 -14.59
CA GLY A 204 6.44 7.65 -13.79
C GLY A 204 5.45 8.48 -14.60
N ALA A 205 5.79 8.88 -15.83
CA ALA A 205 4.88 9.60 -16.70
C ALA A 205 3.72 8.71 -17.17
N ALA A 206 3.98 7.42 -17.45
CA ALA A 206 2.95 6.48 -17.88
C ALA A 206 1.91 6.23 -16.77
N MET A 207 2.34 6.09 -15.52
CA MET A 207 1.47 5.77 -14.38
C MET A 207 0.76 6.98 -13.76
N ALA A 208 1.31 8.18 -13.89
CA ALA A 208 0.74 9.41 -13.29
C ALA A 208 -0.75 9.63 -13.65
N PRO A 209 -1.24 9.43 -14.88
CA PRO A 209 -2.65 9.58 -15.22
C PRO A 209 -3.58 8.67 -14.44
N ALA A 210 -3.18 7.43 -14.17
CA ALA A 210 -3.95 6.49 -13.36
C ALA A 210 -4.03 6.91 -11.88
N ALA A 211 -2.92 7.42 -11.32
CA ALA A 211 -2.89 8.00 -9.98
C ALA A 211 -3.80 9.22 -9.87
N ILE A 212 -3.69 10.16 -10.83
CA ILE A 212 -4.52 11.37 -10.91
C ILE A 212 -6.00 11.00 -10.94
N ASP A 213 -6.40 10.06 -11.80
CA ASP A 213 -7.79 9.63 -11.94
C ASP A 213 -8.33 8.97 -10.66
N THR A 214 -7.53 8.17 -9.98
CA THR A 214 -7.94 7.48 -8.75
C THR A 214 -8.02 8.44 -7.55
N ILE A 215 -7.03 9.31 -7.36
CA ILE A 215 -7.04 10.33 -6.31
C ILE A 215 -8.21 11.30 -6.53
N TYR A 216 -8.37 11.82 -7.75
CA TYR A 216 -9.49 12.69 -8.09
C TYR A 216 -10.84 12.03 -7.82
N SER A 217 -11.00 10.75 -8.20
CA SER A 217 -12.25 10.00 -7.95
C SER A 217 -12.56 9.84 -6.48
N TYR A 218 -11.55 9.61 -5.64
CA TYR A 218 -11.74 9.58 -4.20
C TYR A 218 -12.32 10.89 -3.67
N PHE A 219 -11.70 12.03 -4.03
CA PHE A 219 -12.17 13.34 -3.58
C PHE A 219 -13.53 13.71 -4.17
N ASP A 220 -13.79 13.34 -5.44
CA ASP A 220 -15.11 13.55 -6.05
C ASP A 220 -16.20 12.69 -5.40
N ASP A 221 -15.92 11.43 -5.08
CA ASP A 221 -16.89 10.53 -4.43
C ASP A 221 -17.16 10.91 -2.98
N THR A 222 -16.15 11.31 -2.21
CA THR A 222 -16.26 11.52 -0.75
C THR A 222 -16.49 12.97 -0.36
N LYS A 223 -16.10 13.93 -1.21
CA LYS A 223 -16.05 15.38 -0.90
C LYS A 223 -15.17 15.69 0.32
N ASP A 224 -14.16 14.85 0.55
CA ASP A 224 -13.19 15.02 1.62
C ASP A 224 -12.23 16.19 1.32
N ASP A 225 -11.62 16.78 2.36
CA ASP A 225 -10.65 17.86 2.19
C ASP A 225 -9.22 17.28 2.08
N PRO A 226 -8.44 17.57 1.03
CA PRO A 226 -7.04 17.18 0.97
C PRO A 226 -6.22 17.59 2.19
N ASN A 227 -6.48 18.78 2.76
CA ASN A 227 -5.77 19.26 3.95
C ASN A 227 -6.12 18.49 5.24
N SER A 228 -7.10 17.58 5.20
CA SER A 228 -7.41 16.70 6.34
C SER A 228 -6.49 15.49 6.44
N PHE A 229 -5.62 15.28 5.46
CA PHE A 229 -4.63 14.20 5.47
C PHE A 229 -3.30 14.67 6.06
N ASP A 230 -2.64 13.78 6.80
CA ASP A 230 -1.25 13.98 7.22
C ASP A 230 -0.30 13.54 6.10
N LEU A 231 -0.72 12.55 5.29
CA LEU A 231 0.05 12.05 4.16
C LEU A 231 -0.86 11.51 3.05
N ILE A 232 -0.55 11.86 1.81
CA ILE A 232 -0.99 11.17 0.60
C ILE A 232 0.28 10.67 -0.08
N ALA A 233 0.43 9.35 -0.22
CA ALA A 233 1.62 8.74 -0.79
C ALA A 233 1.26 7.90 -2.01
N THR A 234 1.87 8.23 -3.16
CA THR A 234 1.84 7.33 -4.33
C THR A 234 2.90 6.24 -4.21
N GLY A 235 2.73 5.14 -4.94
CA GLY A 235 3.53 3.93 -4.75
C GLY A 235 4.94 4.02 -5.32
N ASP A 236 5.07 4.45 -6.56
CA ASP A 236 6.33 4.37 -7.29
C ASP A 236 6.34 5.22 -8.57
N LEU A 237 5.73 6.40 -8.51
CA LEU A 237 5.76 7.36 -9.63
C LEU A 237 7.13 7.98 -9.82
N GLY A 238 7.97 7.97 -8.77
CA GLY A 238 9.24 8.67 -8.74
C GLY A 238 9.09 10.18 -8.88
N LYS A 239 10.23 10.87 -8.96
CA LYS A 239 10.26 12.34 -8.97
C LYS A 239 9.42 12.97 -10.10
N LEU A 240 9.54 12.44 -11.33
CA LEU A 240 8.82 13.00 -12.48
C LEU A 240 7.31 12.75 -12.39
N GLY A 241 6.89 11.50 -12.15
CA GLY A 241 5.47 11.17 -12.08
C GLY A 241 4.78 11.81 -10.87
N LYS A 242 5.50 11.96 -9.73
CA LYS A 242 5.04 12.74 -8.59
C LYS A 242 4.70 14.17 -8.99
N GLN A 243 5.61 14.86 -9.69
CA GLN A 243 5.40 16.25 -10.12
C GLN A 243 4.22 16.37 -11.07
N ILE A 244 4.12 15.48 -12.07
CA ILE A 244 2.98 15.45 -13.01
C ILE A 244 1.67 15.29 -12.23
N THR A 245 1.62 14.36 -11.28
CA THR A 245 0.41 14.10 -10.50
C THR A 245 -0.03 15.31 -9.69
N GLU A 246 0.91 15.98 -9.01
CA GLU A 246 0.65 17.17 -8.23
C GLU A 246 0.10 18.31 -9.09
N ASP A 247 0.76 18.62 -10.21
CA ASP A 247 0.39 19.71 -11.10
C ASP A 247 -1.01 19.50 -11.72
N PHE A 248 -1.31 18.29 -12.21
CA PHE A 248 -2.59 18.00 -12.83
C PHE A 248 -3.76 17.93 -11.84
N LEU A 249 -3.55 17.41 -10.63
CA LEU A 249 -4.57 17.45 -9.57
C LEU A 249 -4.89 18.87 -9.16
N LYS A 250 -3.87 19.72 -9.03
CA LYS A 250 -4.05 21.14 -8.73
C LYS A 250 -4.85 21.86 -9.81
N GLN A 251 -4.58 21.60 -11.11
CA GLN A 251 -5.37 22.13 -12.23
C GLN A 251 -6.83 21.68 -12.18
N ARG A 252 -7.10 20.48 -11.62
CA ARG A 252 -8.48 19.96 -11.43
C ARG A 252 -9.14 20.45 -10.13
N GLY A 253 -8.50 21.36 -9.39
CA GLY A 253 -9.03 21.93 -8.15
C GLY A 253 -8.79 21.08 -6.91
N VAL A 254 -7.92 20.06 -6.97
CA VAL A 254 -7.52 19.21 -5.84
C VAL A 254 -6.05 19.49 -5.53
N ASP A 255 -5.79 20.41 -4.61
CA ASP A 255 -4.41 20.75 -4.19
C ASP A 255 -3.95 19.85 -3.04
N ILE A 256 -3.05 18.92 -3.35
CA ILE A 256 -2.44 17.98 -2.39
C ILE A 256 -1.01 18.35 -2.01
N SER A 257 -0.44 19.42 -2.54
CA SER A 257 0.99 19.77 -2.48
C SER A 257 1.60 19.76 -1.07
N LYS A 258 0.79 20.09 -0.03
CA LYS A 258 1.26 20.17 1.36
C LYS A 258 1.43 18.82 2.06
N VAL A 259 0.77 17.78 1.55
CA VAL A 259 0.65 16.47 2.21
C VAL A 259 1.06 15.32 1.28
N TYR A 260 1.62 15.64 0.11
CA TYR A 260 1.88 14.68 -0.96
C TYR A 260 3.34 14.27 -1.06
N THR A 261 3.56 12.97 -1.10
CA THR A 261 4.85 12.37 -1.46
C THR A 261 4.67 11.12 -2.33
N ASP A 262 5.79 10.49 -2.67
CA ASP A 262 5.84 9.24 -3.44
C ASP A 262 6.82 8.27 -2.77
N CYS A 263 6.41 7.01 -2.57
CA CYS A 263 7.24 6.02 -1.89
C CYS A 263 8.58 5.81 -2.61
N GLY A 264 8.60 5.89 -3.94
CA GLY A 264 9.82 5.77 -4.73
C GLY A 264 10.79 6.95 -4.54
N VAL A 265 10.27 8.12 -4.15
CA VAL A 265 11.10 9.27 -3.80
C VAL A 265 11.66 9.15 -2.38
N GLU A 266 10.89 8.56 -1.47
CA GLU A 266 11.26 8.47 -0.04
C GLU A 266 12.24 7.33 0.26
N ILE A 267 12.20 6.21 -0.49
CA ILE A 267 12.96 5.00 -0.16
C ILE A 267 14.45 5.14 -0.42
N PHE A 268 14.84 6.01 -1.36
CA PHE A 268 16.22 6.23 -1.75
C PHE A 268 16.66 7.68 -1.55
N ASP A 269 17.93 7.91 -1.28
CA ASP A 269 18.53 9.24 -1.41
C ASP A 269 18.86 9.52 -2.88
N LEU A 270 18.00 10.30 -3.53
CA LEU A 270 18.14 10.64 -4.95
C LEU A 270 19.39 11.42 -5.32
N LYS A 271 20.16 11.89 -4.33
CA LYS A 271 21.41 12.66 -4.56
C LYS A 271 22.64 11.78 -4.51
N SER A 272 22.68 10.83 -3.58
CA SER A 272 23.85 9.98 -3.32
C SER A 272 23.74 8.59 -3.91
N GLN A 273 22.51 8.07 -4.08
CA GLN A 273 22.27 6.75 -4.69
C GLN A 273 21.93 6.89 -6.18
N ASP A 274 22.54 6.08 -7.03
CA ASP A 274 22.30 6.07 -8.47
C ASP A 274 20.97 5.36 -8.80
N VAL A 275 19.85 6.09 -8.61
CA VAL A 275 18.48 5.62 -8.81
C VAL A 275 17.64 6.55 -9.71
N HIS A 276 18.26 7.61 -10.24
CA HIS A 276 17.64 8.60 -11.15
C HIS A 276 16.35 9.21 -10.62
N CYS A 277 15.17 8.74 -11.09
CA CYS A 277 13.85 9.23 -10.65
C CYS A 277 13.36 8.62 -9.34
N GLY A 278 14.07 7.64 -8.76
CA GLY A 278 13.68 6.99 -7.50
C GLY A 278 13.30 5.53 -7.65
N GLY A 279 12.59 5.01 -6.66
CA GLY A 279 12.17 3.61 -6.59
C GLY A 279 11.00 3.27 -7.51
N SER A 280 10.92 2.00 -7.91
CA SER A 280 9.83 1.41 -8.69
C SER A 280 9.51 0.01 -8.15
N GLY A 281 8.37 -0.54 -8.56
CA GLY A 281 7.97 -1.90 -8.24
C GLY A 281 7.01 -2.00 -7.06
N CYS A 282 6.27 -3.10 -6.97
CA CYS A 282 5.30 -3.29 -5.89
C CYS A 282 5.97 -3.48 -4.52
N GLY A 283 7.22 -3.94 -4.47
CA GLY A 283 8.04 -3.91 -3.26
C GLY A 283 8.28 -2.50 -2.72
N CYS A 284 8.30 -1.48 -3.59
CA CYS A 284 8.48 -0.08 -3.18
C CYS A 284 7.35 0.38 -2.24
N SER A 285 6.11 0.39 -2.71
CA SER A 285 4.97 0.77 -1.87
C SER A 285 4.76 -0.19 -0.71
N ALA A 286 5.08 -1.49 -0.88
CA ALA A 286 4.94 -2.48 0.17
C ALA A 286 5.88 -2.21 1.34
N THR A 287 7.19 -2.03 1.11
CA THR A 287 8.17 -1.79 2.18
C THR A 287 7.99 -0.44 2.85
N VAL A 288 7.75 0.64 2.06
CA VAL A 288 7.53 1.98 2.63
C VAL A 288 6.26 2.02 3.47
N PHE A 289 5.19 1.38 3.02
CA PHE A 289 3.94 1.34 3.77
C PHE A 289 4.08 0.52 5.06
N THR A 290 4.59 -0.72 4.96
CA THR A 290 4.63 -1.66 6.10
C THR A 290 5.72 -1.35 7.11
N GLY A 291 6.77 -0.65 6.69
CA GLY A 291 7.81 -0.11 7.57
C GLY A 291 7.48 1.30 8.05
N TYR A 292 7.75 2.30 7.22
CA TYR A 292 7.72 3.71 7.61
C TYR A 292 6.31 4.24 7.91
N ILE A 293 5.37 4.12 6.96
CA ILE A 293 4.04 4.74 7.10
C ILE A 293 3.27 4.10 8.26
N TYR A 294 3.34 2.78 8.40
CA TYR A 294 2.68 2.06 9.49
C TYR A 294 3.27 2.43 10.86
N ASP A 295 4.59 2.55 10.98
CA ASP A 295 5.25 3.01 12.22
C ASP A 295 4.73 4.40 12.63
N LYS A 296 4.64 5.35 11.68
CA LYS A 296 4.09 6.69 11.93
C LYS A 296 2.61 6.67 12.34
N LEU A 297 1.82 5.76 11.77
CA LEU A 297 0.44 5.56 12.17
C LEU A 297 0.32 4.99 13.59
N ILE A 298 1.13 3.99 13.95
CA ILE A 298 1.12 3.39 15.31
C ILE A 298 1.57 4.41 16.35
N LYS A 299 2.59 5.20 16.05
CA LYS A 299 3.06 6.30 16.92
C LYS A 299 2.11 7.50 16.96
N LYS A 300 1.04 7.50 16.15
CA LYS A 300 0.08 8.61 16.00
C LYS A 300 0.72 9.93 15.53
N GLU A 301 1.87 9.82 14.87
CA GLU A 301 2.47 10.94 14.14
C GLU A 301 1.67 11.21 12.86
N PHE A 302 1.10 10.16 12.27
CA PHE A 302 0.07 10.26 11.23
C PHE A 302 -1.26 9.72 11.77
N ASN A 303 -2.36 10.42 11.47
CA ASN A 303 -3.72 10.03 11.86
C ASN A 303 -4.61 9.71 10.67
N LYS A 304 -4.30 10.26 9.48
CA LYS A 304 -5.04 10.00 8.25
C LYS A 304 -4.09 9.98 7.07
N VAL A 305 -3.97 8.81 6.46
CA VAL A 305 -3.07 8.56 5.33
C VAL A 305 -3.86 7.99 4.15
N MET A 306 -3.49 8.40 2.94
CA MET A 306 -3.92 7.74 1.71
C MET A 306 -2.70 7.11 1.04
N LEU A 307 -2.72 5.78 0.88
CA LEU A 307 -1.77 5.07 0.03
C LEU A 307 -2.39 4.84 -1.34
N VAL A 308 -1.69 5.22 -2.41
CA VAL A 308 -2.12 5.06 -3.80
C VAL A 308 -1.05 4.32 -4.57
N SER A 309 -1.08 2.99 -4.52
CA SER A 309 -0.11 2.22 -5.33
C SER A 309 -0.50 2.24 -6.80
N THR A 310 0.49 2.45 -7.65
CA THR A 310 0.36 2.60 -9.10
C THR A 310 0.99 1.41 -9.80
N GLY A 311 0.48 1.03 -10.97
CA GLY A 311 0.98 -0.11 -11.71
C GLY A 311 0.94 0.10 -13.22
N ALA A 312 2.05 -0.21 -13.89
CA ALA A 312 2.16 -0.26 -15.33
C ALA A 312 1.93 -1.70 -15.79
N LEU A 313 0.83 -1.92 -16.53
CA LEU A 313 0.39 -3.25 -16.95
C LEU A 313 1.08 -3.68 -18.26
N LEU A 314 2.40 -3.54 -18.30
CA LEU A 314 3.18 -3.98 -19.44
C LEU A 314 3.67 -5.44 -19.25
N SER A 315 3.96 -6.09 -20.36
CA SER A 315 4.59 -7.40 -20.38
C SER A 315 5.65 -7.46 -21.50
N PRO A 316 6.60 -8.40 -21.45
CA PRO A 316 7.50 -8.62 -22.58
C PRO A 316 6.75 -8.83 -23.91
N THR A 317 5.62 -9.52 -23.86
CA THR A 317 4.78 -9.78 -25.05
C THR A 317 4.18 -8.48 -25.60
N SER A 318 3.58 -7.63 -24.77
CA SER A 318 2.99 -6.36 -25.21
C SER A 318 4.06 -5.42 -25.75
N THR A 319 5.21 -5.35 -25.13
CA THR A 319 6.37 -4.55 -25.59
C THR A 319 6.87 -5.00 -26.97
N LEU A 320 7.03 -6.32 -27.18
CA LEU A 320 7.42 -6.89 -28.47
C LEU A 320 6.37 -6.64 -29.56
N GLN A 321 5.11 -6.51 -29.20
CA GLN A 321 3.99 -6.15 -30.08
C GLN A 321 3.86 -4.65 -30.29
N LYS A 322 4.75 -3.83 -29.71
CA LYS A 322 4.75 -2.36 -29.78
C LYS A 322 3.44 -1.75 -29.25
N GLN A 323 2.88 -2.34 -28.20
CA GLN A 323 1.72 -1.80 -27.51
C GLN A 323 2.16 -0.69 -26.55
N THR A 324 1.26 0.23 -26.28
CA THR A 324 1.38 1.25 -25.24
C THR A 324 1.33 0.62 -23.84
N ILE A 325 1.58 1.40 -22.80
CA ILE A 325 1.64 0.95 -21.41
C ILE A 325 0.35 1.38 -20.69
N PRO A 326 -0.69 0.52 -20.64
CA PRO A 326 -1.86 0.80 -19.83
C PRO A 326 -1.50 0.74 -18.35
N CYS A 327 -2.05 1.65 -17.55
CA CYS A 327 -1.72 1.79 -16.14
C CYS A 327 -2.97 1.76 -15.26
N ILE A 328 -2.81 1.37 -14.00
CA ILE A 328 -3.86 1.33 -12.99
C ILE A 328 -3.35 1.87 -11.66
N ALA A 329 -4.25 2.40 -10.83
CA ALA A 329 -3.93 2.78 -9.46
C ALA A 329 -5.10 2.46 -8.53
N HIS A 330 -4.80 1.99 -7.33
CA HIS A 330 -5.79 1.75 -6.28
C HIS A 330 -5.44 2.57 -5.04
N ALA A 331 -6.46 3.09 -4.35
CA ALA A 331 -6.25 3.91 -3.15
C ALA A 331 -6.88 3.27 -1.91
N VAL A 332 -6.14 3.32 -0.81
CA VAL A 332 -6.58 2.91 0.53
C VAL A 332 -6.42 4.08 1.47
N VAL A 333 -7.51 4.49 2.14
CA VAL A 333 -7.47 5.52 3.18
C VAL A 333 -7.50 4.86 4.54
N ILE A 334 -6.46 5.12 5.32
CA ILE A 334 -6.20 4.53 6.62
C ILE A 334 -6.25 5.63 7.66
N VAL A 335 -6.94 5.37 8.77
CA VAL A 335 -7.13 6.36 9.84
C VAL A 335 -6.87 5.74 11.21
N ASN A 336 -6.32 6.53 12.12
CA ASN A 336 -6.44 6.28 13.54
C ASN A 336 -7.84 6.70 14.01
N GLU A 337 -8.46 5.97 14.94
CA GLU A 337 -9.71 6.44 15.56
C GLU A 337 -9.41 7.71 16.34
N GLU A 338 -10.18 8.77 16.09
CA GLU A 338 -10.08 10.01 16.83
C GLU A 338 -10.35 9.75 18.31
N TRP A 339 -9.35 9.96 19.14
CA TRP A 339 -9.45 9.93 20.62
C TRP A 339 -10.53 10.87 21.13
N PHE A 340 -10.84 11.94 20.37
CA PHE A 340 -11.86 12.92 20.67
C PHE A 340 -13.28 12.30 20.73
N TRP A 341 -13.61 11.36 19.84
CA TRP A 341 -14.91 10.65 19.88
C TRP A 341 -15.00 9.64 21.01
N TYR A 342 -13.88 9.04 21.41
CA TYR A 342 -13.86 8.13 22.56
C TYR A 342 -14.03 8.91 23.88
N VAL A 343 -13.34 10.04 24.03
CA VAL A 343 -13.48 10.97 25.16
C VAL A 343 -14.89 11.61 25.16
N TYR A 344 -15.42 11.99 24.01
CA TYR A 344 -16.78 12.53 23.88
C TYR A 344 -17.86 11.48 24.19
N ARG A 345 -17.71 10.22 23.78
CA ARG A 345 -18.59 9.11 24.17
C ARG A 345 -18.51 8.79 25.65
N LEU A 346 -17.30 8.75 26.23
CA LEU A 346 -17.11 8.64 27.67
C LEU A 346 -17.74 9.80 28.43
N TYR A 347 -17.52 11.03 27.96
CA TYR A 347 -18.11 12.23 28.55
C TYR A 347 -19.65 12.19 28.47
N LYS A 348 -20.19 11.82 27.33
CA LYS A 348 -21.64 11.69 27.13
C LYS A 348 -22.23 10.54 27.96
N SER A 349 -21.57 9.42 28.12
CA SER A 349 -22.04 8.33 28.98
C SER A 349 -21.97 8.69 30.47
N ILE A 350 -20.95 9.40 30.92
CA ILE A 350 -20.81 9.88 32.30
C ILE A 350 -21.85 10.95 32.61
N PHE A 351 -22.12 11.86 31.66
CA PHE A 351 -23.14 12.89 31.85
C PHE A 351 -24.57 12.34 31.75
N SER A 352 -24.85 11.37 30.88
CA SER A 352 -26.17 10.73 30.85
C SER A 352 -26.44 9.92 32.13
N TRP A 353 -25.39 9.32 32.73
CA TRP A 353 -25.48 8.60 33.99
C TRP A 353 -25.76 9.56 35.18
N ARG A 354 -25.12 10.75 35.20
CA ARG A 354 -25.40 11.80 36.19
C ARG A 354 -26.80 12.39 36.03
N TYR A 355 -27.27 12.60 34.79
CA TYR A 355 -28.60 13.13 34.54
C TYR A 355 -29.71 12.16 35.00
N ASN A 356 -29.52 10.86 34.81
CA ASN A 356 -30.44 9.82 35.29
C ASN A 356 -30.40 9.64 36.82
N LEU A 357 -29.24 9.82 37.48
CA LEU A 357 -29.11 9.80 38.93
C LEU A 357 -29.78 11.02 39.60
N PHE A 358 -29.70 12.21 38.99
CA PHE A 358 -30.39 13.42 39.52
C PHE A 358 -31.92 13.34 39.37
N ASN A 359 -32.43 12.72 38.31
CA ASN A 359 -33.88 12.53 38.14
C ASN A 359 -34.46 11.38 38.97
N SER A 360 -33.66 10.37 39.32
CA SER A 360 -34.08 9.28 40.23
C SER A 360 -34.07 9.70 41.71
N ALA A 361 -33.28 10.70 42.07
CA ALA A 361 -33.23 11.24 43.44
C ALA A 361 -34.36 12.25 43.77
N ASN A 362 -35.02 12.81 42.76
CA ASN A 362 -36.09 13.80 42.93
C ASN A 362 -37.52 13.24 42.92
N ILE A 363 -37.72 11.92 42.88
CA ILE A 363 -39.05 11.30 42.88
C ILE A 363 -39.42 10.64 44.23
N ASN A 364 -38.49 10.57 45.20
CA ASN A 364 -38.78 9.96 46.54
C ASN A 364 -38.82 10.93 47.71
N GLY A 365 -39.24 12.17 47.47
CA GLY A 365 -39.36 13.13 48.55
C GLY A 365 -40.58 14.03 48.40
N LEU A 366 -41.81 13.48 48.38
CA LEU A 366 -43.06 14.18 48.66
C LEU A 366 -44.25 13.21 48.44
N PHE A 367 -44.55 12.43 49.49
CA PHE A 367 -45.88 12.10 50.00
C PHE A 367 -45.74 11.25 51.24
#